data_c0674761f78d492d96ccbedd6509999f
#
_entry.id   c0674761f78d492d96ccbedd6509999f
#
_cell.length_a   1.000
_cell.length_b   1.000
_cell.length_c   1.000
_cell.angle_alpha   90.00
_cell.angle_beta   90.00
_cell.angle_gamma   90.00
#
_symmetry.space_group_name_H-M   'P 1'
#
loop_
_entity.id
_entity.type
_entity.pdbx_description
1 polymer ?
#
loop_
_entity_poly.entity_id
_entity_poly.type
_entity_poly.pdbx_seq_one_letter_code
_entity_poly.pdbx_strand_id
1 'polypeptide(L)'
;FIKCAKYNKKYWTKCPIRGKMHICNQTAHLKVVQIVLVIFYELGGFFMRIYHAKDYADMSRKAANIVSAQVIMKPNCVLGLATGSTPIGLYKQLVEWFKKGDLDFSEVMTVNLDEYKGLSRENDQSYYYFMHQNLFDHVNIPVENTHLPNGMSRIHRRSASAIQS
;
A
#
# COMPACT_ATOMS: atom_id res chain seq x y z
N PHE A 1 1.49 -1.99 -6.45
CA PHE A 1 1.60 -2.16 -4.98
C PHE A 1 2.66 -1.21 -4.43
N ILE A 2 2.30 -0.37 -3.46
CA ILE A 2 3.26 0.40 -2.68
C ILE A 2 3.59 -0.43 -1.44
N LYS A 3 4.77 -1.01 -1.39
CA LYS A 3 5.26 -1.71 -0.21
C LYS A 3 6.32 -0.86 0.46
N CYS A 4 6.03 -0.34 1.65
CA CYS A 4 7.01 0.34 2.49
C CYS A 4 7.66 -0.69 3.41
N ALA A 5 8.97 -0.87 3.31
CA ALA A 5 9.72 -1.75 4.18
C ALA A 5 10.53 -0.94 5.19
N LYS A 6 10.32 -1.20 6.47
CA LYS A 6 11.16 -0.68 7.55
C LYS A 6 12.35 -1.64 7.74
N TYR A 7 13.55 -1.15 7.50
CA TYR A 7 14.74 -1.96 7.59
C TYR A 7 15.20 -2.11 9.04
N ASN A 8 15.22 -3.35 9.56
CA ASN A 8 15.90 -3.68 10.81
C ASN A 8 16.99 -4.72 10.54
N LYS A 9 18.23 -4.39 10.90
CA LYS A 9 19.49 -5.10 10.58
C LYS A 9 19.53 -6.58 11.03
N LYS A 10 18.53 -7.08 11.76
CA LYS A 10 18.57 -8.38 12.46
C LYS A 10 17.93 -9.56 11.68
N TYR A 11 17.31 -9.33 10.51
CA TYR A 11 16.49 -10.37 9.84
C TYR A 11 16.79 -10.58 8.36
N TRP A 12 18.06 -10.51 7.95
CA TRP A 12 18.45 -10.86 6.59
C TRP A 12 18.94 -12.31 6.50
N THR A 13 18.01 -13.25 6.54
CA THR A 13 18.29 -14.60 6.07
C THR A 13 17.10 -15.08 5.24
N LYS A 14 17.37 -15.22 3.91
CA LYS A 14 16.60 -15.95 2.89
C LYS A 14 15.29 -15.30 2.40
N CYS A 15 15.42 -14.49 1.35
CA CYS A 15 14.37 -14.36 0.36
C CYS A 15 14.79 -15.15 -0.91
N PRO A 16 14.02 -16.16 -1.35
CA PRO A 16 14.39 -16.98 -2.51
C PRO A 16 13.81 -16.39 -3.80
N ILE A 17 14.26 -15.22 -4.21
CA ILE A 17 13.98 -14.71 -5.55
C ILE A 17 15.33 -14.43 -6.21
N ARG A 18 15.62 -15.18 -7.28
CA ARG A 18 16.80 -14.99 -8.11
C ARG A 18 16.75 -13.62 -8.79
N GLY A 19 17.45 -12.65 -8.23
CA GLY A 19 17.72 -11.34 -8.83
C GLY A 19 18.85 -10.72 -8.04
N LYS A 20 19.99 -10.44 -8.68
CA LYS A 20 21.18 -9.86 -8.04
C LYS A 20 20.85 -8.51 -7.42
N MET A 21 20.83 -8.43 -6.10
CA MET A 21 20.87 -7.18 -5.37
C MET A 21 22.33 -6.76 -5.16
N HIS A 22 22.73 -5.62 -5.72
CA HIS A 22 23.96 -4.97 -5.33
C HIS A 22 23.72 -4.11 -4.10
N ILE A 23 24.36 -4.48 -2.98
CA ILE A 23 24.34 -3.70 -1.75
C ILE A 23 25.57 -2.80 -1.78
N CYS A 24 25.36 -1.49 -1.79
CA CYS A 24 26.44 -0.53 -1.58
C CYS A 24 26.65 -0.38 -0.07
N ASN A 25 27.82 -0.83 0.39
CA ASN A 25 28.23 -0.77 1.80
C ASN A 25 29.04 0.52 1.98
N GLN A 26 28.44 1.57 2.55
CA GLN A 26 29.18 2.69 3.11
C GLN A 26 28.69 2.98 4.53
N THR A 27 29.59 2.73 5.46
CA THR A 27 29.50 3.01 6.89
C THR A 27 29.61 4.52 7.12
N ALA A 28 28.51 5.17 7.50
CA ALA A 28 28.49 6.35 8.36
C ALA A 28 27.04 6.70 8.73
N HIS A 29 26.74 6.82 10.02
CA HIS A 29 25.50 7.34 10.63
C HIS A 29 24.20 6.92 9.96
N LEU A 30 23.73 5.74 10.27
CA LEU A 30 22.48 5.15 9.77
C LEU A 30 21.25 5.93 10.30
N LYS A 31 20.92 7.02 9.63
CA LYS A 31 19.53 7.48 9.59
C LYS A 31 18.71 6.40 8.90
N VAL A 32 17.58 6.03 9.48
CA VAL A 32 16.69 5.00 8.97
C VAL A 32 16.32 5.35 7.52
N VAL A 33 16.89 4.64 6.56
CA VAL A 33 16.52 4.78 5.15
C VAL A 33 15.23 4.00 4.95
N GLN A 34 14.15 4.68 4.72
CA GLN A 34 12.89 4.07 4.31
C GLN A 34 12.82 4.06 2.77
N ILE A 35 12.52 2.90 2.21
CA ILE A 35 12.48 2.69 0.76
C ILE A 35 11.02 2.56 0.33
N VAL A 36 10.61 3.40 -0.62
CA VAL A 36 9.34 3.24 -1.33
C VAL A 36 9.61 2.46 -2.59
N LEU A 37 9.03 1.27 -2.70
CA LEU A 37 9.13 0.42 -3.86
C LEU A 37 7.89 0.61 -4.74
N VAL A 38 8.07 1.11 -5.95
CA VAL A 38 7.01 1.22 -6.96
C VAL A 38 7.35 0.28 -8.11
N ILE A 39 6.47 -0.66 -8.38
CA ILE A 39 6.63 -1.63 -9.47
C ILE A 39 5.67 -1.22 -10.59
N PHE A 40 6.22 -0.87 -11.75
CA PHE A 40 5.46 -0.62 -12.95
C PHE A 40 5.60 -1.79 -13.92
N TYR A 41 4.49 -2.19 -14.52
CA TYR A 41 4.45 -3.10 -15.65
C TYR A 41 4.30 -2.29 -16.93
N GLU A 42 5.37 -2.13 -17.69
CA GLU A 42 5.31 -1.62 -19.05
C GLU A 42 6.04 -2.56 -20.00
N LEU A 43 5.34 -3.02 -21.04
CA LEU A 43 5.88 -3.66 -22.26
C LEU A 43 7.04 -4.67 -22.02
N GLY A 44 6.79 -5.69 -21.18
CA GLY A 44 7.68 -6.85 -21.08
C GLY A 44 8.91 -6.71 -20.19
N GLY A 45 9.04 -5.63 -19.41
CA GLY A 45 10.13 -5.41 -18.46
C GLY A 45 9.64 -5.06 -17.06
N PHE A 46 10.36 -5.53 -16.02
CA PHE A 46 10.16 -5.06 -14.65
C PHE A 46 11.07 -3.86 -14.40
N PHE A 47 10.50 -2.68 -14.21
CA PHE A 47 11.25 -1.52 -13.75
C PHE A 47 10.98 -1.30 -12.27
N MET A 48 12.03 -1.37 -11.47
CA MET A 48 12.00 -1.05 -10.05
C MET A 48 12.60 0.33 -9.83
N ARG A 49 11.81 1.26 -9.27
CA ARG A 49 12.32 2.57 -8.82
C ARG A 49 12.47 2.57 -7.32
N ILE A 50 13.63 3.03 -6.85
CA ILE A 50 13.95 3.16 -5.42
C ILE A 50 14.05 4.63 -5.09
N TYR A 51 13.26 5.08 -4.11
CA TYR A 51 13.28 6.45 -3.61
C TYR A 51 13.89 6.47 -2.21
N HIS A 52 14.93 7.25 -2.02
CA HIS A 52 15.53 7.49 -0.72
C HIS A 52 14.77 8.58 0.02
N ALA A 53 14.49 8.35 1.30
CA ALA A 53 13.81 9.31 2.16
C ALA A 53 14.66 9.59 3.40
N LYS A 54 14.63 10.84 3.89
CA LYS A 54 15.38 11.29 5.08
C LYS A 54 14.82 10.64 6.35
N ASP A 55 13.49 10.58 6.41
CA ASP A 55 12.73 10.15 7.56
C ASP A 55 11.34 9.63 7.13
N TYR A 56 10.53 9.26 8.12
CA TYR A 56 9.18 8.76 7.89
C TYR A 56 8.27 9.81 7.21
N ALA A 57 8.38 11.08 7.57
CA ALA A 57 7.56 12.15 7.01
C ALA A 57 7.91 12.38 5.53
N ASP A 58 9.19 12.44 5.19
CA ASP A 58 9.65 12.58 3.80
C ASP A 58 9.26 11.36 2.94
N MET A 59 9.35 10.16 3.51
CA MET A 59 8.87 8.94 2.84
C MET A 59 7.37 9.00 2.57
N SER A 60 6.57 9.35 3.58
CA SER A 60 5.12 9.45 3.47
C SER A 60 4.70 10.48 2.42
N ARG A 61 5.34 11.65 2.42
CA ARG A 61 5.10 12.70 1.45
C ARG A 61 5.46 12.27 0.02
N LYS A 62 6.64 11.63 -0.17
CA LYS A 62 7.05 11.10 -1.49
C LYS A 62 6.11 10.03 -2.01
N ALA A 63 5.67 9.13 -1.14
CA ALA A 63 4.68 8.10 -1.49
C ALA A 63 3.33 8.73 -1.85
N ALA A 64 2.87 9.72 -1.07
CA ALA A 64 1.64 10.44 -1.35
C ALA A 64 1.69 11.20 -2.69
N ASN A 65 2.84 11.81 -3.06
CA ASN A 65 3.02 12.44 -4.38
C ASN A 65 2.81 11.47 -5.54
N ILE A 66 3.29 10.22 -5.40
CA ILE A 66 3.13 9.20 -6.44
C ILE A 66 1.66 8.80 -6.58
N VAL A 67 0.99 8.58 -5.44
CA VAL A 67 -0.44 8.19 -5.44
C VAL A 67 -1.31 9.34 -5.95
N SER A 68 -1.06 10.57 -5.51
CA SER A 68 -1.83 11.75 -5.96
C SER A 68 -1.67 11.99 -7.46
N ALA A 69 -0.47 11.86 -7.99
CA ALA A 69 -0.24 11.94 -9.43
C ALA A 69 -1.05 10.89 -10.21
N GLN A 70 -1.12 9.65 -9.70
CA GLN A 70 -1.92 8.59 -10.31
C GLN A 70 -3.41 8.92 -10.29
N VAL A 71 -3.93 9.44 -9.18
CA VAL A 71 -5.35 9.83 -9.05
C VAL A 71 -5.69 10.99 -9.98
N ILE A 72 -4.84 12.02 -10.06
CA ILE A 72 -5.04 13.17 -10.94
C ILE A 72 -5.00 12.77 -12.41
N MET A 73 -4.02 11.96 -12.82
CA MET A 73 -3.86 11.56 -14.21
C MET A 73 -4.88 10.52 -14.67
N LYS A 74 -5.42 9.72 -13.74
CA LYS A 74 -6.40 8.67 -14.01
C LYS A 74 -7.42 8.61 -12.87
N PRO A 75 -8.47 9.44 -12.88
CA PRO A 75 -9.45 9.51 -11.80
C PRO A 75 -10.11 8.16 -11.47
N ASN A 76 -10.39 7.33 -12.47
CA ASN A 76 -10.93 5.98 -12.32
C ASN A 76 -9.85 4.90 -12.11
N CYS A 77 -8.75 5.24 -11.45
CA CYS A 77 -7.68 4.27 -11.18
C CYS A 77 -8.07 3.27 -10.09
N VAL A 78 -7.39 2.12 -10.11
CA VAL A 78 -7.47 1.12 -9.03
C VAL A 78 -6.23 1.23 -8.17
N LEU A 79 -6.40 1.51 -6.88
CA LEU A 79 -5.32 1.61 -5.91
C LEU A 79 -5.25 0.36 -5.04
N GLY A 80 -4.09 -0.30 -5.04
CA GLY A 80 -3.77 -1.33 -4.04
C GLY A 80 -3.31 -0.67 -2.75
N LEU A 81 -4.06 -0.82 -1.67
CA LEU A 81 -3.77 -0.18 -0.38
C LEU A 81 -3.26 -1.19 0.64
N ALA A 82 -2.35 -0.73 1.49
CA ALA A 82 -1.74 -1.51 2.55
C ALA A 82 -2.25 -1.05 3.92
N THR A 83 -2.18 -1.93 4.90
CA THR A 83 -2.48 -1.65 6.31
C THR A 83 -1.21 -1.61 7.16
N GLY A 84 -1.36 -1.28 8.43
CA GLY A 84 -0.25 -1.18 9.38
C GLY A 84 0.27 0.25 9.56
N SER A 85 1.30 0.41 10.40
CA SER A 85 1.81 1.73 10.78
C SER A 85 2.52 2.49 9.64
N THR A 86 3.03 1.78 8.65
CA THR A 86 3.85 2.36 7.59
C THR A 86 3.07 3.32 6.67
N PRO A 87 1.85 3.00 6.17
CA PRO A 87 1.13 3.86 5.25
C PRO A 87 0.33 4.98 5.93
N ILE A 88 0.25 5.03 7.26
CA ILE A 88 -0.57 6.04 7.97
C ILE A 88 -0.18 7.47 7.57
N GLY A 89 1.11 7.77 7.49
CA GLY A 89 1.57 9.10 7.09
C GLY A 89 1.23 9.46 5.63
N LEU A 90 1.23 8.46 4.74
CA LEU A 90 0.77 8.63 3.36
C LEU A 90 -0.74 8.95 3.34
N TYR A 91 -1.56 8.20 4.07
CA TYR A 91 -3.01 8.44 4.11
C TYR A 91 -3.34 9.82 4.68
N LYS A 92 -2.69 10.22 5.77
CA LYS A 92 -2.85 11.57 6.33
C LYS A 92 -2.56 12.66 5.29
N GLN A 93 -1.50 12.50 4.50
CA GLN A 93 -1.13 13.47 3.47
C GLN A 93 -2.17 13.51 2.33
N LEU A 94 -2.70 12.35 1.90
CA LEU A 94 -3.76 12.30 0.89
C LEU A 94 -5.05 12.96 1.38
N VAL A 95 -5.45 12.69 2.64
CA VAL A 95 -6.61 13.33 3.27
C VAL A 95 -6.44 14.84 3.37
N GLU A 96 -5.23 15.32 3.70
CA GLU A 96 -4.93 16.76 3.75
C GLU A 96 -5.11 17.41 2.38
N TRP A 97 -4.60 16.79 1.31
CA TRP A 97 -4.78 17.31 -0.06
C TRP A 97 -6.21 17.22 -0.55
N PHE A 98 -6.94 16.17 -0.20
CA PHE A 98 -8.39 16.11 -0.46
C PHE A 98 -9.13 17.26 0.21
N LYS A 99 -8.88 17.55 1.50
CA LYS A 99 -9.50 18.67 2.23
C LYS A 99 -9.16 20.04 1.66
N LYS A 100 -8.01 20.18 0.98
CA LYS A 100 -7.62 21.40 0.27
C LYS A 100 -8.26 21.50 -1.12
N GLY A 101 -8.92 20.46 -1.60
CA GLY A 101 -9.52 20.42 -2.94
C GLY A 101 -8.55 20.02 -4.06
N ASP A 102 -7.34 19.57 -3.70
CA ASP A 102 -6.31 19.18 -4.69
C ASP A 102 -6.55 17.77 -5.25
N LEU A 103 -7.33 16.92 -4.55
CA LEU A 103 -7.61 15.54 -4.93
C LEU A 103 -9.10 15.24 -4.90
N ASP A 104 -9.52 14.39 -5.83
CA ASP A 104 -10.87 13.81 -5.88
C ASP A 104 -10.77 12.29 -5.96
N PHE A 105 -11.47 11.58 -5.07
CA PHE A 105 -11.50 10.13 -5.00
C PHE A 105 -12.84 9.53 -5.45
N SER A 106 -13.76 10.33 -5.98
CA SER A 106 -15.12 9.89 -6.30
C SER A 106 -15.20 8.74 -7.32
N GLU A 107 -14.22 8.64 -8.21
CA GLU A 107 -14.16 7.56 -9.23
C GLU A 107 -13.10 6.50 -8.89
N VAL A 108 -12.31 6.71 -7.83
CA VAL A 108 -11.23 5.78 -7.45
C VAL A 108 -11.80 4.49 -6.91
N MET A 109 -11.22 3.37 -7.32
CA MET A 109 -11.48 2.04 -6.76
C MET A 109 -10.28 1.61 -5.90
N THR A 110 -10.52 0.95 -4.77
CA THR A 110 -9.44 0.45 -3.90
C THR A 110 -9.55 -1.04 -3.67
N VAL A 111 -8.40 -1.70 -3.51
CA VAL A 111 -8.28 -3.11 -3.18
C VAL A 111 -7.27 -3.29 -2.06
N ASN A 112 -7.67 -3.95 -0.98
CA ASN A 112 -6.76 -4.45 0.05
C ASN A 112 -6.52 -5.94 -0.14
N LEU A 113 -5.30 -6.42 0.13
CA LEU A 113 -4.90 -7.79 -0.20
C LEU A 113 -5.42 -8.83 0.78
N ASP A 114 -5.53 -8.48 2.04
CA ASP A 114 -5.79 -9.42 3.14
C ASP A 114 -6.69 -8.81 4.21
N GLU A 115 -7.19 -9.68 5.07
CA GLU A 115 -7.91 -9.37 6.29
C GLU A 115 -7.69 -10.52 7.28
N TYR A 116 -7.78 -10.23 8.57
CA TYR A 116 -7.69 -11.24 9.60
C TYR A 116 -8.93 -12.15 9.59
N LYS A 117 -8.67 -13.46 9.56
CA LYS A 117 -9.74 -14.45 9.63
C LYS A 117 -10.40 -14.44 11.03
N GLY A 118 -11.73 -14.41 11.04
CA GLY A 118 -12.52 -14.46 12.27
C GLY A 118 -12.77 -13.10 12.90
N LEU A 119 -12.31 -12.00 12.32
CA LEU A 119 -12.65 -10.65 12.76
C LEU A 119 -13.84 -10.10 11.99
N SER A 120 -14.79 -9.50 12.70
CA SER A 120 -15.86 -8.73 12.08
C SER A 120 -15.34 -7.36 11.63
N ARG A 121 -16.07 -6.70 10.73
CA ARG A 121 -15.69 -5.37 10.23
C ARG A 121 -15.70 -4.29 11.31
N GLU A 122 -16.50 -4.46 12.34
CA GLU A 122 -16.64 -3.54 13.47
C GLU A 122 -15.53 -3.69 14.51
N ASN A 123 -14.74 -4.76 14.41
CA ASN A 123 -13.62 -4.98 15.33
C ASN A 123 -12.51 -3.97 15.04
N ASP A 124 -12.02 -3.29 16.08
CA ASP A 124 -10.98 -2.25 15.99
C ASP A 124 -9.62 -2.78 15.50
N GLN A 125 -9.41 -4.10 15.52
CA GLN A 125 -8.23 -4.76 14.98
C GLN A 125 -8.41 -5.21 13.52
N SER A 126 -9.59 -5.06 12.91
CA SER A 126 -9.81 -5.42 11.52
C SER A 126 -9.14 -4.42 10.58
N TYR A 127 -8.70 -4.89 9.42
CA TYR A 127 -8.18 -3.99 8.39
C TYR A 127 -9.26 -3.13 7.75
N TYR A 128 -10.52 -3.61 7.77
CA TYR A 128 -11.65 -2.79 7.38
C TYR A 128 -11.76 -1.55 8.29
N TYR A 129 -11.78 -1.72 9.61
CA TYR A 129 -11.80 -0.62 10.57
C TYR A 129 -10.60 0.32 10.40
N PHE A 130 -9.40 -0.26 10.25
CA PHE A 130 -8.18 0.50 10.02
C PHE A 130 -8.27 1.41 8.80
N MET A 131 -8.78 0.91 7.66
CA MET A 131 -8.89 1.69 6.42
C MET A 131 -9.92 2.80 6.53
N HIS A 132 -11.05 2.55 7.18
CA HIS A 132 -12.05 3.56 7.46
C HIS A 132 -11.49 4.66 8.35
N GLN A 133 -10.86 4.30 9.46
CA GLN A 133 -10.28 5.26 10.40
C GLN A 133 -9.16 6.12 9.79
N ASN A 134 -8.37 5.60 8.85
CA ASN A 134 -7.18 6.31 8.34
C ASN A 134 -7.38 6.96 6.98
N LEU A 135 -8.37 6.54 6.18
CA LEU A 135 -8.57 7.06 4.82
C LEU A 135 -10.05 7.19 4.43
N PHE A 136 -10.83 6.10 4.41
CA PHE A 136 -12.11 6.09 3.70
C PHE A 136 -13.13 7.06 4.27
N ASP A 137 -13.22 7.21 5.60
CA ASP A 137 -14.16 8.15 6.24
C ASP A 137 -13.73 9.63 6.10
N HIS A 138 -12.56 9.88 5.53
CA HIS A 138 -11.99 11.23 5.41
C HIS A 138 -11.93 11.77 3.98
N VAL A 139 -12.31 10.96 2.98
CA VAL A 139 -12.32 11.30 1.56
C VAL A 139 -13.66 10.93 0.94
N ASN A 140 -13.91 11.36 -0.32
CA ASN A 140 -15.18 11.12 -1.01
C ASN A 140 -15.24 9.81 -1.82
N ILE A 141 -14.48 8.79 -1.42
CA ILE A 141 -14.53 7.50 -2.11
C ILE A 141 -15.87 6.79 -1.83
N PRO A 142 -16.60 6.30 -2.85
CA PRO A 142 -17.82 5.53 -2.63
C PRO A 142 -17.50 4.19 -1.95
N VAL A 143 -18.33 3.77 -1.00
CA VAL A 143 -18.13 2.51 -0.25
C VAL A 143 -18.09 1.30 -1.18
N GLU A 144 -18.93 1.30 -2.21
CA GLU A 144 -18.98 0.27 -3.26
C GLU A 144 -17.67 0.13 -4.05
N ASN A 145 -16.84 1.17 -4.06
CA ASN A 145 -15.52 1.16 -4.69
C ASN A 145 -14.40 0.69 -3.75
N THR A 146 -14.71 0.36 -2.50
CA THR A 146 -13.74 -0.13 -1.53
C THR A 146 -13.81 -1.65 -1.39
N HIS A 147 -12.78 -2.35 -1.85
CA HIS A 147 -12.76 -3.81 -1.85
C HIS A 147 -11.77 -4.34 -0.82
N LEU A 148 -12.31 -4.91 0.27
CA LEU A 148 -11.54 -5.62 1.28
C LEU A 148 -12.08 -7.05 1.43
N PRO A 149 -11.21 -8.05 1.67
CA PRO A 149 -11.64 -9.39 2.01
C PRO A 149 -12.55 -9.38 3.25
N ASN A 150 -13.46 -10.35 3.32
CA ASN A 150 -14.32 -10.51 4.48
C ASN A 150 -13.71 -11.54 5.44
N GLY A 151 -13.23 -11.10 6.60
CA GLY A 151 -12.62 -11.97 7.62
C GLY A 151 -13.55 -13.06 8.16
N MET A 152 -14.87 -12.84 8.07
CA MET A 152 -15.90 -13.80 8.50
C MET A 152 -16.29 -14.81 7.42
N SER A 153 -15.78 -14.67 6.18
CA SER A 153 -16.11 -15.59 5.10
C SER A 153 -15.61 -17.01 5.38
N ARG A 154 -16.48 -18.01 5.19
CA ARG A 154 -16.08 -19.42 5.22
C ARG A 154 -15.29 -19.72 3.94
N ILE A 155 -14.04 -20.18 4.08
CA ILE A 155 -13.25 -20.64 2.94
C ILE A 155 -13.91 -21.93 2.41
N HIS A 156 -14.68 -21.83 1.34
CA HIS A 156 -15.04 -23.01 0.57
C HIS A 156 -13.79 -23.47 -0.21
N ARG A 157 -13.24 -24.65 0.16
CA ARG A 157 -12.10 -25.30 -0.51
C ARG A 157 -12.35 -25.70 -1.98
N ARG A 158 -13.37 -25.15 -2.64
CA ARG A 158 -13.76 -25.53 -4.00
C ARG A 158 -13.13 -24.74 -5.14
N SER A 159 -12.30 -23.74 -4.86
CA SER A 159 -11.77 -22.86 -5.93
C SER A 159 -10.41 -23.29 -6.50
N ALA A 160 -9.77 -24.33 -5.97
CA ALA A 160 -8.47 -24.76 -6.50
C ALA A 160 -8.55 -25.72 -7.70
N SER A 161 -9.72 -26.32 -7.96
CA SER A 161 -9.89 -27.26 -9.08
C SER A 161 -10.42 -26.64 -10.36
N ALA A 162 -10.82 -25.37 -10.34
CA ALA A 162 -11.40 -24.69 -11.51
C ALA A 162 -10.37 -23.95 -12.38
N ILE A 163 -9.07 -24.01 -12.04
CA ILE A 163 -8.00 -23.34 -12.80
C ILE A 163 -7.21 -24.37 -13.66
N GLN A 164 -7.57 -25.64 -13.64
CA GLN A 164 -6.90 -26.70 -14.38
C GLN A 164 -7.74 -27.31 -15.52
N SER A 165 -8.76 -26.60 -16.01
CA SER A 165 -9.50 -27.02 -17.22
C SER A 165 -9.44 -25.96 -18.30
#